data_510c308419dd3ed9d6c3ef68f6ca410d
#
_entry.id   510c308419dd3ed9d6c3ef68f6ca410d
#
_cell.length_a   1.000
_cell.length_b   1.000
_cell.length_c   1.000
_cell.angle_alpha   90.00
_cell.angle_beta   90.00
_cell.angle_gamma   90.00
#
_symmetry.space_group_name_H-M   'P 1'
#
loop_
_entity.id
_entity.type
_entity.pdbx_description
1 polymer ?
#
loop_
_entity_poly.entity_id
_entity_poly.type
_entity_poly.pdbx_seq_one_letter_code
_entity_poly.pdbx_strand_id
1 'polypeptide(L)'
;MKNSVLITLCLLVFAGLSSCSKDKGEEPDLTPKNIEVTAKSSEVITYSNEFGVDLFSKVALAENKNLMLSPLSASAALTMLLNGCGGDTYDQLKSTLKYPEQLTISEI
;
A
#
# COMPACT_ATOMS: atom_id res chain seq x y z
N MET A 1 21.18 39.31 8.80
CA MET A 1 20.44 38.70 7.69
C MET A 1 20.33 37.17 7.82
N LYS A 2 21.36 36.43 8.19
CA LYS A 2 21.33 34.97 8.37
C LYS A 2 20.34 34.48 9.44
N ASN A 3 20.25 35.15 10.56
CA ASN A 3 19.36 34.76 11.67
C ASN A 3 17.88 35.05 11.37
N SER A 4 17.58 36.06 10.56
CA SER A 4 16.21 36.36 10.15
C SER A 4 15.62 35.26 9.22
N VAL A 5 16.42 34.77 8.31
CA VAL A 5 16.02 33.66 7.41
C VAL A 5 15.78 32.37 8.18
N LEU A 6 16.61 32.10 9.20
CA LEU A 6 16.46 30.91 10.04
C LEU A 6 15.17 30.94 10.86
N ILE A 7 14.83 32.10 11.41
CA ILE A 7 13.60 32.34 12.20
C ILE A 7 12.37 32.19 11.30
N THR A 8 12.41 32.70 10.07
CA THR A 8 11.30 32.59 9.11
C THR A 8 11.09 31.13 8.68
N LEU A 9 12.17 30.38 8.48
CA LEU A 9 12.10 28.94 8.12
C LEU A 9 11.52 28.10 9.28
N CYS A 10 11.91 28.38 10.53
CA CYS A 10 11.35 27.69 11.71
C CYS A 10 9.85 28.02 11.89
N LEU A 11 9.41 29.26 11.64
CA LEU A 11 8.00 29.63 11.72
C LEU A 11 7.14 28.92 10.66
N LEU A 12 7.66 28.73 9.46
CA LEU A 12 6.98 27.98 8.40
C LEU A 12 6.83 26.48 8.75
N VAL A 13 7.83 25.88 9.39
CA VAL A 13 7.77 24.48 9.83
C VAL A 13 6.77 24.30 10.97
N PHE A 14 6.69 25.26 11.92
CA PHE A 14 5.72 25.21 13.02
C PHE A 14 4.26 25.41 12.58
N ALA A 15 4.01 26.20 11.54
CA ALA A 15 2.67 26.40 10.99
C ALA A 15 2.09 25.12 10.32
N GLY A 16 2.95 24.21 9.84
CA GLY A 16 2.53 22.96 9.21
C GLY A 16 2.07 21.87 10.20
N LEU A 17 2.35 21.98 11.49
CA LEU A 17 2.04 20.97 12.50
C LEU A 17 0.64 21.12 13.14
N SER A 18 -0.13 22.15 12.78
CA SER A 18 -1.46 22.43 13.34
C SER A 18 -2.62 21.74 12.59
N SER A 19 -2.34 20.81 11.66
CA SER A 19 -3.35 20.19 10.80
C SER A 19 -4.14 19.04 11.45
N CYS A 20 -4.01 18.81 12.75
CA CYS A 20 -4.91 17.92 13.48
C CYS A 20 -6.07 18.71 14.10
N SER A 21 -7.03 19.18 13.29
CA SER A 21 -8.33 19.56 13.83
C SER A 21 -9.07 18.29 14.23
N LYS A 22 -9.42 18.14 15.50
CA LYS A 22 -10.45 17.20 15.93
C LYS A 22 -11.77 17.71 15.37
N ASP A 23 -12.08 17.36 14.12
CA ASP A 23 -13.46 17.34 13.70
C ASP A 23 -14.18 16.37 14.64
N LYS A 24 -15.20 16.86 15.33
CA LYS A 24 -16.20 16.03 15.99
C LYS A 24 -17.07 15.45 14.87
N GLY A 25 -16.45 14.61 14.03
CA GLY A 25 -17.17 13.80 13.06
C GLY A 25 -18.11 12.85 13.81
N GLU A 26 -19.26 12.60 13.26
CA GLU A 26 -20.15 11.52 13.66
C GLU A 26 -19.33 10.28 14.01
N GLU A 27 -19.67 9.63 15.11
CA GLU A 27 -19.05 8.35 15.51
C GLU A 27 -19.09 7.42 14.29
N PRO A 28 -17.96 6.88 13.82
CA PRO A 28 -17.96 6.04 12.64
C PRO A 28 -18.88 4.84 12.88
N ASP A 29 -19.81 4.62 11.95
CA ASP A 29 -20.67 3.44 11.95
C ASP A 29 -19.79 2.19 11.84
N LEU A 30 -19.56 1.55 12.98
CA LEU A 30 -18.74 0.34 13.11
C LEU A 30 -19.54 -0.94 12.81
N THR A 31 -20.79 -0.82 12.35
CA THR A 31 -21.56 -2.02 11.98
C THR A 31 -20.85 -2.73 10.81
N PRO A 32 -20.60 -4.04 10.92
CA PRO A 32 -19.99 -4.81 9.85
C PRO A 32 -20.88 -4.76 8.61
N LYS A 33 -20.38 -4.15 7.54
CA LYS A 33 -21.07 -4.17 6.24
C LYS A 33 -20.67 -5.42 5.49
N ASN A 34 -21.67 -6.12 4.98
CA ASN A 34 -21.41 -7.26 4.09
C ASN A 34 -20.82 -6.71 2.78
N ILE A 35 -19.57 -7.04 2.49
CA ILE A 35 -18.90 -6.65 1.24
C ILE A 35 -19.21 -7.72 0.21
N GLU A 36 -20.00 -7.39 -0.80
CA GLU A 36 -20.21 -8.29 -1.93
C GLU A 36 -18.95 -8.33 -2.80
N VAL A 37 -18.31 -9.49 -2.79
CA VAL A 37 -17.10 -9.74 -3.57
C VAL A 37 -17.53 -10.18 -4.97
N THR A 38 -17.18 -9.39 -5.99
CA THR A 38 -17.38 -9.78 -7.39
C THR A 38 -16.45 -10.94 -7.75
N ALA A 39 -16.75 -11.66 -8.82
CA ALA A 39 -15.88 -12.75 -9.32
C ALA A 39 -14.43 -12.27 -9.56
N LYS A 40 -14.26 -11.07 -10.11
CA LYS A 40 -12.93 -10.46 -10.35
C LYS A 40 -12.23 -10.08 -9.05
N SER A 41 -12.94 -9.52 -8.08
CA SER A 41 -12.37 -9.22 -6.76
C SER A 41 -11.88 -10.49 -6.06
N SER A 42 -12.62 -11.59 -6.17
CA SER A 42 -12.21 -12.90 -5.64
C SER A 42 -10.92 -13.39 -6.30
N GLU A 43 -10.77 -13.17 -7.60
CA GLU A 43 -9.57 -13.52 -8.36
C GLU A 43 -8.36 -12.70 -7.88
N VAL A 44 -8.49 -11.37 -7.75
CA VAL A 44 -7.43 -10.50 -7.23
C VAL A 44 -7.01 -10.89 -5.80
N ILE A 45 -7.98 -11.25 -4.94
CA ILE A 45 -7.70 -11.74 -3.58
C ILE A 45 -6.86 -13.01 -3.63
N THR A 46 -7.17 -13.94 -4.55
CA THR A 46 -6.42 -15.18 -4.71
C THR A 46 -4.97 -14.91 -5.06
N TYR A 47 -4.69 -14.08 -6.06
CA TYR A 47 -3.32 -13.73 -6.45
C TYR A 47 -2.57 -12.97 -5.34
N SER A 48 -3.24 -12.08 -4.64
CA SER A 48 -2.65 -11.37 -3.49
C SER A 48 -2.26 -12.33 -2.37
N ASN A 49 -3.05 -13.37 -2.13
CA ASN A 49 -2.73 -14.41 -1.16
C ASN A 49 -1.55 -15.28 -1.62
N GLU A 50 -1.51 -15.66 -2.89
CA GLU A 50 -0.39 -16.42 -3.47
C GLU A 50 0.92 -15.63 -3.38
N PHE A 51 0.90 -14.35 -3.75
CA PHE A 51 2.04 -13.45 -3.55
C PHE A 51 2.45 -13.38 -2.09
N GLY A 52 1.48 -13.27 -1.17
CA GLY A 52 1.72 -13.18 0.26
C GLY A 52 2.42 -14.42 0.83
N VAL A 53 1.98 -15.60 0.44
CA VAL A 53 2.60 -16.88 0.85
C VAL A 53 4.00 -17.02 0.28
N ASP A 54 4.21 -16.66 -0.99
CA ASP A 54 5.53 -16.71 -1.64
C ASP A 54 6.53 -15.74 -0.98
N LEU A 55 6.09 -14.50 -0.73
CA LEU A 55 6.87 -13.50 -0.02
C LEU A 55 7.27 -13.98 1.38
N PHE A 56 6.30 -14.46 2.16
CA PHE A 56 6.56 -14.96 3.51
C PHE A 56 7.54 -16.13 3.49
N SER A 57 7.35 -17.08 2.58
CA SER A 57 8.21 -18.26 2.46
C SER A 57 9.66 -17.88 2.13
N LYS A 58 9.87 -16.95 1.19
CA LYS A 58 11.21 -16.49 0.80
C LYS A 58 11.92 -15.78 1.94
N VAL A 59 11.23 -14.89 2.64
CA VAL A 59 11.82 -14.15 3.75
C VAL A 59 12.08 -15.06 4.95
N ALA A 60 11.15 -15.96 5.29
CA ALA A 60 11.30 -16.91 6.38
C ALA A 60 12.46 -17.89 6.18
N LEU A 61 12.74 -18.27 4.94
CA LEU A 61 13.90 -19.10 4.61
C LEU A 61 15.23 -18.35 4.67
N ALA A 62 15.22 -17.03 4.48
CA ALA A 62 16.40 -16.18 4.52
C ALA A 62 16.77 -15.72 5.94
N GLU A 63 15.81 -15.72 6.86
CA GLU A 63 15.97 -15.18 8.22
C GLU A 63 15.80 -16.28 9.28
N ASN A 64 16.74 -16.30 10.24
CA ASN A 64 16.69 -17.24 11.38
C ASN A 64 16.14 -16.59 12.67
N LYS A 65 15.28 -15.58 12.53
CA LYS A 65 14.75 -14.78 13.64
C LYS A 65 13.24 -14.72 13.59
N ASN A 66 12.63 -14.25 14.68
CA ASN A 66 11.20 -13.93 14.66
C ASN A 66 10.93 -12.89 13.57
N LEU A 67 9.96 -13.19 12.73
CA LEU A 67 9.60 -12.41 11.56
C LEU A 67 8.17 -11.90 11.70
N MET A 68 7.98 -10.61 11.41
CA MET A 68 6.67 -10.02 11.22
C MET A 68 6.62 -9.38 9.83
N LEU A 69 5.69 -9.81 9.02
CA LEU A 69 5.49 -9.32 7.65
C LEU A 69 4.04 -8.92 7.44
N SER A 70 3.81 -7.90 6.64
CA SER A 70 2.48 -7.52 6.15
C SER A 70 2.43 -7.70 4.63
N PRO A 71 2.10 -8.91 4.13
CA PRO A 71 2.03 -9.16 2.69
C PRO A 71 0.98 -8.28 1.99
N LEU A 72 -0.12 -7.97 2.66
CA LEU A 72 -1.15 -7.08 2.12
C LEU A 72 -0.61 -5.67 1.86
N SER A 73 0.17 -5.11 2.80
CA SER A 73 0.78 -3.79 2.60
C SER A 73 1.80 -3.80 1.47
N ALA A 74 2.58 -4.87 1.35
CA ALA A 74 3.54 -5.04 0.27
C ALA A 74 2.84 -5.16 -1.09
N SER A 75 1.79 -5.98 -1.19
CA SER A 75 0.97 -6.12 -2.38
C SER A 75 0.35 -4.78 -2.80
N ALA A 76 -0.27 -4.05 -1.88
CA ALA A 76 -0.88 -2.76 -2.15
C ALA A 76 0.15 -1.74 -2.67
N ALA A 77 1.31 -1.62 -2.03
CA ALA A 77 2.37 -0.69 -2.45
C ALA A 77 2.91 -1.03 -3.84
N LEU A 78 3.15 -2.31 -4.14
CA LEU A 78 3.63 -2.75 -5.46
C LEU A 78 2.55 -2.58 -6.54
N THR A 79 1.27 -2.77 -6.22
CA THR A 79 0.17 -2.50 -7.14
C THR A 79 0.05 -1.00 -7.45
N MET A 80 0.24 -0.13 -6.46
CA MET A 80 0.30 1.32 -6.69
C MET A 80 1.47 1.69 -7.63
N LEU A 81 2.64 1.07 -7.44
CA LEU A 81 3.79 1.26 -8.32
C LEU A 81 3.51 0.73 -9.74
N LEU A 82 2.84 -0.41 -9.87
CA LEU A 82 2.43 -0.99 -11.14
C LEU A 82 1.58 -0.02 -11.97
N ASN A 83 0.70 0.76 -11.33
CA ASN A 83 -0.10 1.78 -12.00
C ASN A 83 0.72 2.94 -12.60
N GLY A 84 1.93 3.18 -12.09
CA GLY A 84 2.79 4.29 -12.52
C GLY A 84 3.96 3.89 -13.42
N CYS A 85 4.18 2.59 -13.65
CA CYS A 85 5.31 2.10 -14.44
C CYS A 85 4.88 1.57 -15.81
N GLY A 86 5.87 1.26 -16.68
CA GLY A 86 5.64 0.70 -18.01
C GLY A 86 6.81 -0.14 -18.48
N GLY A 87 6.66 -0.78 -19.64
CA GLY A 87 7.67 -1.64 -20.26
C GLY A 87 8.05 -2.82 -19.36
N ASP A 88 9.31 -3.21 -19.39
CA ASP A 88 9.83 -4.37 -18.65
C ASP A 88 9.56 -4.30 -17.13
N THR A 89 9.55 -3.10 -16.55
CA THR A 89 9.24 -2.92 -15.13
C THR A 89 7.81 -3.30 -14.81
N TYR A 90 6.87 -2.94 -15.67
CA TYR A 90 5.46 -3.32 -15.55
C TYR A 90 5.31 -4.84 -15.59
N ASP A 91 5.92 -5.50 -16.57
CA ASP A 91 5.82 -6.94 -16.75
C ASP A 91 6.43 -7.71 -15.57
N GLN A 92 7.57 -7.25 -15.06
CA GLN A 92 8.22 -7.84 -13.89
C GLN A 92 7.40 -7.68 -12.62
N LEU A 93 6.81 -6.51 -12.38
CA LEU A 93 5.94 -6.27 -11.22
C LEU A 93 4.67 -7.08 -11.30
N LYS A 94 4.03 -7.13 -12.47
CA LYS A 94 2.82 -7.93 -12.70
C LYS A 94 3.06 -9.41 -12.44
N SER A 95 4.17 -9.94 -12.95
CA SER A 95 4.60 -11.32 -12.69
C SER A 95 4.92 -11.57 -11.21
N THR A 96 5.59 -10.64 -10.55
CA THR A 96 5.91 -10.74 -9.11
C THR A 96 4.66 -10.79 -8.25
N LEU A 97 3.65 -9.98 -8.58
CA LEU A 97 2.35 -9.94 -7.91
C LEU A 97 1.44 -11.12 -8.28
N LYS A 98 1.90 -12.02 -9.16
CA LYS A 98 1.15 -13.18 -9.66
C LYS A 98 -0.10 -12.81 -10.48
N TYR A 99 -0.22 -11.57 -10.91
CA TYR A 99 -1.35 -11.16 -11.74
C TYR A 99 -1.25 -11.75 -13.14
N PRO A 100 -2.31 -12.38 -13.67
CA PRO A 100 -2.31 -12.93 -15.02
C PRO A 100 -2.28 -11.82 -16.08
N GLU A 101 -1.82 -12.15 -17.28
CA GLU A 101 -1.70 -11.19 -18.39
C GLU A 101 -3.04 -10.54 -18.74
N GLN A 102 -4.14 -11.27 -18.62
CA GLN A 102 -5.49 -10.82 -18.95
C GLN A 102 -6.06 -9.79 -17.96
N LEU A 103 -5.50 -9.72 -16.75
CA LEU A 103 -5.95 -8.77 -15.74
C LEU A 103 -5.40 -7.38 -16.05
N THR A 104 -6.30 -6.45 -16.25
CA THR A 104 -5.94 -5.04 -16.51
C THR A 104 -5.78 -4.25 -15.23
N ILE A 105 -5.01 -3.16 -15.28
CA ILE A 105 -4.82 -2.24 -14.13
C ILE A 105 -6.15 -1.71 -13.60
N SER A 106 -7.12 -1.46 -14.47
CA SER A 106 -8.44 -0.95 -14.06
C SER A 106 -9.30 -1.99 -13.32
N GLU A 107 -8.87 -3.23 -13.28
CA GLU A 107 -9.54 -4.35 -12.61
C GLU A 107 -8.86 -4.72 -11.28
N ILE A 108 -7.67 -4.20 -11.05
CA ILE A 108 -6.87 -4.35 -9.85
C ILE A 108 -7.12 -3.18 -8.89
#